data_890bcb36282c83aaca75257b272cdac9
#
_entry.id   890bcb36282c83aaca75257b272cdac9
#
_cell.length_a   1.000
_cell.length_b   1.000
_cell.length_c   1.000
_cell.angle_alpha   90.00
_cell.angle_beta   90.00
_cell.angle_gamma   90.00
#
_symmetry.space_group_name_H-M   'P 1'
#
loop_
_entity.id
_entity.type
_entity.pdbx_description
1 polymer ?
#
loop_
_entity_poly.entity_id
_entity_poly.type
_entity_poly.pdbx_seq_one_letter_code
_entity_poly.pdbx_strand_id
1 'polypeptide(L)'
;MSDRRPAPTLPPDQLTIVWQSVSLLLDYPDDRLPDRVALVRSASRDVSPVIRDSLTTFLDHVEQTPLPELQADYVETFDTRRRCNLFLTYFAHGDTRKRGMALLRFKQTYLQAGFELDDAELPDHLCVVLEFAATVDRARGRDLLLDHRAGLELLRLSLRDMGSPWADLIDAVTTTLPKLRGDERDAVRRLAAEGPPEEEVGLAPFASPQFSPGASSGEVAGSIQLPMPSFPGART
;
A
#
# COMPACT_ATOMS: atom_id res chain seq x y z
N MET A 1 29.16 -1.06 10.19
CA MET A 1 28.67 -2.44 9.92
C MET A 1 27.66 -2.74 11.01
N SER A 2 26.38 -2.68 10.68
CA SER A 2 25.28 -2.86 11.65
C SER A 2 25.07 -4.35 11.86
N ASP A 3 25.22 -4.78 13.10
CA ASP A 3 24.99 -6.17 13.55
C ASP A 3 23.50 -6.52 13.40
N ARG A 4 23.12 -7.03 12.24
CA ARG A 4 21.78 -7.57 11.98
C ARG A 4 21.68 -8.90 12.70
N ARG A 5 21.23 -8.89 13.98
CA ARG A 5 20.79 -10.14 14.62
C ARG A 5 19.74 -10.82 13.72
N PRO A 6 19.97 -12.06 13.30
CA PRO A 6 18.96 -12.79 12.55
C PRO A 6 17.70 -12.91 13.42
N ALA A 7 16.57 -12.48 12.88
CA ALA A 7 15.28 -12.84 13.45
C ALA A 7 15.16 -14.38 13.48
N PRO A 8 14.30 -14.94 14.36
CA PRO A 8 13.89 -16.32 14.20
C PRO A 8 13.30 -16.45 12.80
N THR A 9 14.08 -16.99 11.88
CA THR A 9 13.66 -17.18 10.50
C THR A 9 12.78 -18.41 10.51
N LEU A 10 11.50 -18.21 10.23
CA LEU A 10 10.63 -19.31 9.87
C LEU A 10 11.27 -20.10 8.72
N PRO A 11 11.04 -21.42 8.66
CA PRO A 11 11.45 -22.19 7.50
C PRO A 11 10.96 -21.54 6.20
N PRO A 12 11.77 -21.58 5.12
CA PRO A 12 11.43 -20.99 3.85
C PRO A 12 10.03 -21.32 3.33
N ASP A 13 9.62 -22.59 3.49
CA ASP A 13 8.31 -23.06 3.04
C ASP A 13 7.16 -22.42 3.83
N GLN A 14 7.34 -22.22 5.14
CA GLN A 14 6.34 -21.50 5.95
C GLN A 14 6.23 -20.03 5.57
N LEU A 15 7.34 -19.35 5.23
CA LEU A 15 7.30 -17.98 4.72
C LEU A 15 6.48 -17.89 3.42
N THR A 16 6.72 -18.80 2.48
CA THR A 16 5.96 -18.88 1.22
C THR A 16 4.47 -19.07 1.50
N ILE A 17 4.11 -20.04 2.36
CA ILE A 17 2.71 -20.31 2.71
C ILE A 17 2.06 -19.04 3.31
N VAL A 18 2.70 -18.39 4.27
CA VAL A 18 2.13 -17.22 4.95
C VAL A 18 1.92 -16.06 3.98
N TRP A 19 2.95 -15.70 3.21
CA TRP A 19 2.87 -14.55 2.30
C TRP A 19 1.88 -14.78 1.16
N GLN A 20 1.86 -15.99 0.58
CA GLN A 20 0.87 -16.33 -0.43
C GLN A 20 -0.54 -16.37 0.14
N SER A 21 -0.73 -16.92 1.33
CA SER A 21 -2.04 -16.96 2.00
C SER A 21 -2.58 -15.56 2.25
N VAL A 22 -1.73 -14.66 2.77
CA VAL A 22 -2.16 -13.28 3.03
C VAL A 22 -2.40 -12.51 1.73
N SER A 23 -1.56 -12.69 0.69
CA SER A 23 -1.80 -12.10 -0.63
C SER A 23 -3.19 -12.46 -1.16
N LEU A 24 -3.57 -13.74 -1.09
CA LEU A 24 -4.87 -14.23 -1.58
C LEU A 24 -6.06 -13.75 -0.75
N LEU A 25 -5.90 -13.62 0.58
CA LEU A 25 -7.00 -13.25 1.47
C LEU A 25 -7.18 -11.74 1.63
N LEU A 26 -6.11 -10.95 1.42
CA LEU A 26 -6.12 -9.49 1.52
C LEU A 26 -6.53 -8.81 0.21
N ASP A 27 -6.70 -9.56 -0.85
CA ASP A 27 -7.29 -9.10 -2.09
C ASP A 27 -8.80 -8.84 -1.92
N TYR A 28 -9.39 -8.02 -2.82
CA TYR A 28 -10.81 -7.69 -2.77
C TYR A 28 -11.66 -8.97 -2.75
N PRO A 29 -12.62 -9.08 -1.81
CA PRO A 29 -13.50 -10.24 -1.71
C PRO A 29 -14.40 -10.37 -2.94
N ASP A 30 -14.23 -11.44 -3.71
CA ASP A 30 -15.01 -11.78 -4.88
C ASP A 30 -15.61 -13.19 -4.80
N ASP A 31 -16.27 -13.63 -5.85
CA ASP A 31 -16.92 -14.96 -5.91
C ASP A 31 -15.93 -16.14 -5.76
N ARG A 32 -14.61 -15.89 -5.90
CA ARG A 32 -13.57 -16.92 -5.71
C ARG A 32 -13.08 -16.99 -4.26
N LEU A 33 -13.56 -16.11 -3.39
CA LEU A 33 -13.13 -16.07 -1.98
C LEU A 33 -13.31 -17.43 -1.28
N PRO A 34 -14.41 -18.20 -1.46
CA PRO A 34 -14.54 -19.52 -0.84
C PRO A 34 -13.43 -20.50 -1.23
N ASP A 35 -13.02 -20.50 -2.49
CA ASP A 35 -11.93 -21.36 -2.97
C ASP A 35 -10.59 -20.95 -2.34
N ARG A 36 -10.32 -19.62 -2.25
CA ARG A 36 -9.14 -19.09 -1.57
C ARG A 36 -9.12 -19.46 -0.08
N VAL A 37 -10.27 -19.37 0.61
CA VAL A 37 -10.42 -19.76 2.01
C VAL A 37 -10.10 -21.24 2.20
N ALA A 38 -10.67 -22.14 1.38
CA ALA A 38 -10.43 -23.57 1.47
C ALA A 38 -8.95 -23.91 1.25
N LEU A 39 -8.31 -23.28 0.26
CA LEU A 39 -6.88 -23.44 -0.04
C LEU A 39 -6.03 -23.02 1.16
N VAL A 40 -6.25 -21.81 1.69
CA VAL A 40 -5.45 -21.26 2.80
C VAL A 40 -5.68 -22.06 4.08
N ARG A 41 -6.91 -22.49 4.37
CA ARG A 41 -7.22 -23.33 5.53
C ARG A 41 -6.46 -24.67 5.48
N SER A 42 -6.30 -25.24 4.28
CA SER A 42 -5.47 -26.45 4.12
C SER A 42 -3.98 -26.17 4.33
N ALA A 43 -3.45 -25.14 3.68
CA ALA A 43 -2.03 -24.79 3.73
C ALA A 43 -1.58 -24.31 5.12
N SER A 44 -2.46 -23.63 5.87
CA SER A 44 -2.15 -23.10 7.21
C SER A 44 -1.83 -24.17 8.26
N ARG A 45 -2.12 -25.44 7.99
CA ARG A 45 -1.77 -26.55 8.89
C ARG A 45 -0.26 -26.73 9.06
N ASP A 46 0.50 -26.30 8.07
CA ASP A 46 1.97 -26.50 8.00
C ASP A 46 2.75 -25.28 8.51
N VAL A 47 2.06 -24.23 9.03
CA VAL A 47 2.72 -23.08 9.62
C VAL A 47 2.74 -23.12 11.15
N SER A 48 3.57 -22.26 11.77
CA SER A 48 3.68 -22.17 13.22
C SER A 48 2.33 -21.85 13.89
N PRO A 49 2.07 -22.35 15.12
CA PRO A 49 0.77 -22.17 15.78
C PRO A 49 0.30 -20.71 15.86
N VAL A 50 1.21 -19.79 16.20
CA VAL A 50 0.87 -18.35 16.34
C VAL A 50 0.34 -17.76 15.04
N ILE A 51 0.95 -18.09 13.90
CA ILE A 51 0.51 -17.60 12.59
C ILE A 51 -0.78 -18.32 12.16
N ARG A 52 -0.84 -19.63 12.42
CA ARG A 52 -2.04 -20.41 12.15
C ARG A 52 -3.26 -19.86 12.86
N ASP A 53 -3.12 -19.50 14.14
CA ASP A 53 -4.22 -18.94 14.93
C ASP A 53 -4.72 -17.62 14.32
N SER A 54 -3.82 -16.72 13.92
CA SER A 54 -4.19 -15.48 13.22
C SER A 54 -4.95 -15.75 11.91
N LEU A 55 -4.40 -16.64 11.06
CA LEU A 55 -5.06 -17.00 9.80
C LEU A 55 -6.42 -17.65 10.05
N THR A 56 -6.52 -18.56 11.04
CA THR A 56 -7.77 -19.26 11.35
C THR A 56 -8.85 -18.29 11.84
N THR A 57 -8.50 -17.34 12.71
CA THR A 57 -9.42 -16.31 13.19
C THR A 57 -10.04 -15.52 12.03
N PHE A 58 -9.21 -15.10 11.08
CA PHE A 58 -9.70 -14.40 9.89
C PHE A 58 -10.56 -15.30 8.99
N LEU A 59 -10.14 -16.54 8.74
CA LEU A 59 -10.90 -17.49 7.93
C LEU A 59 -12.27 -17.80 8.53
N ASP A 60 -12.35 -17.95 9.86
CA ASP A 60 -13.62 -18.19 10.56
C ASP A 60 -14.56 -16.97 10.46
N HIS A 61 -14.01 -15.75 10.51
CA HIS A 61 -14.76 -14.53 10.27
C HIS A 61 -15.34 -14.48 8.85
N VAL A 62 -14.50 -14.76 7.83
CA VAL A 62 -14.94 -14.79 6.42
C VAL A 62 -16.05 -15.81 6.18
N GLU A 63 -15.94 -17.02 6.74
CA GLU A 63 -16.95 -18.07 6.59
C GLU A 63 -18.28 -17.73 7.26
N GLN A 64 -18.27 -16.85 8.27
CA GLN A 64 -19.47 -16.43 9.01
C GLN A 64 -20.09 -15.14 8.46
N THR A 65 -19.41 -14.43 7.58
CA THR A 65 -19.84 -13.12 7.09
C THR A 65 -20.29 -13.20 5.62
N PRO A 66 -21.49 -12.71 5.26
CA PRO A 66 -21.94 -12.67 3.88
C PRO A 66 -21.01 -11.86 2.97
N LEU A 67 -20.77 -12.34 1.75
CA LEU A 67 -19.86 -11.68 0.81
C LEU A 67 -20.11 -10.18 0.60
N PRO A 68 -21.38 -9.69 0.45
CA PRO A 68 -21.63 -8.26 0.32
C PRO A 68 -21.21 -7.43 1.54
N GLU A 69 -21.28 -8.01 2.74
CA GLU A 69 -20.85 -7.36 3.98
C GLU A 69 -19.32 -7.28 4.04
N LEU A 70 -18.61 -8.35 3.65
CA LEU A 70 -17.15 -8.35 3.52
C LEU A 70 -16.66 -7.33 2.49
N GLN A 71 -17.35 -7.22 1.36
CA GLN A 71 -17.05 -6.24 0.32
C GLN A 71 -17.21 -4.80 0.82
N ALA A 72 -18.30 -4.53 1.54
CA ALA A 72 -18.55 -3.21 2.12
C ALA A 72 -17.50 -2.86 3.19
N ASP A 73 -17.16 -3.80 4.07
CA ASP A 73 -16.14 -3.63 5.10
C ASP A 73 -14.74 -3.43 4.48
N TYR A 74 -14.41 -4.15 3.41
CA TYR A 74 -13.16 -3.98 2.68
C TYR A 74 -13.01 -2.54 2.15
N VAL A 75 -14.02 -2.06 1.42
CA VAL A 75 -14.03 -0.69 0.86
C VAL A 75 -13.97 0.35 1.97
N GLU A 76 -14.77 0.21 3.03
CA GLU A 76 -14.73 1.13 4.16
C GLU A 76 -13.35 1.14 4.83
N THR A 77 -12.72 -0.02 4.97
CA THR A 77 -11.44 -0.16 5.66
C THR A 77 -10.28 0.36 4.83
N PHE A 78 -10.15 -0.07 3.56
CA PHE A 78 -8.94 0.15 2.77
C PHE A 78 -9.02 1.33 1.81
N ASP A 79 -10.21 1.67 1.30
CA ASP A 79 -10.36 2.75 0.32
C ASP A 79 -10.66 4.10 0.99
N THR A 80 -11.29 4.10 2.17
CA THR A 80 -11.69 5.36 2.81
C THR A 80 -10.70 5.83 3.90
N ARG A 81 -9.91 4.93 4.47
CA ARG A 81 -9.05 5.23 5.62
C ARG A 81 -7.58 5.31 5.23
N ARG A 82 -7.03 6.51 5.20
CA ARG A 82 -5.62 6.76 4.80
C ARG A 82 -4.59 5.92 5.58
N ARG A 83 -4.85 5.60 6.85
CA ARG A 83 -3.95 4.79 7.69
C ARG A 83 -4.10 3.28 7.47
N CYS A 84 -5.10 2.86 6.71
CA CYS A 84 -5.34 1.47 6.33
C CYS A 84 -5.03 1.19 4.86
N ASN A 85 -4.29 2.08 4.21
CA ASN A 85 -3.93 1.96 2.80
C ASN A 85 -3.02 0.74 2.56
N LEU A 86 -3.28 0.00 1.49
CA LEU A 86 -2.51 -1.20 1.12
C LEU A 86 -1.29 -0.91 0.24
N PHE A 87 -1.07 0.35 -0.16
CA PHE A 87 0.08 0.76 -0.96
C PHE A 87 1.25 1.17 -0.06
N LEU A 88 2.32 0.38 -0.07
CA LEU A 88 3.43 0.53 0.88
C LEU A 88 4.16 1.87 0.76
N THR A 89 4.31 2.41 -0.46
CA THR A 89 4.98 3.70 -0.67
C THR A 89 4.15 4.89 -0.20
N TYR A 90 2.84 4.71 -0.05
CA TYR A 90 1.93 5.76 0.41
C TYR A 90 2.26 6.29 1.80
N PHE A 91 2.67 5.41 2.71
CA PHE A 91 3.02 5.80 4.07
C PHE A 91 4.26 6.70 4.16
N ALA A 92 5.21 6.55 3.22
CA ALA A 92 6.43 7.35 3.19
C ALA A 92 6.30 8.62 2.34
N HIS A 93 5.41 8.62 1.35
CA HIS A 93 5.39 9.65 0.31
C HIS A 93 4.01 10.31 0.12
N GLY A 94 2.93 9.73 0.67
CA GLY A 94 1.57 10.17 0.36
C GLY A 94 1.29 10.12 -1.15
N ASP A 95 0.40 10.99 -1.63
CA ASP A 95 0.10 11.12 -3.06
C ASP A 95 0.99 12.17 -3.77
N THR A 96 2.25 12.26 -3.35
CA THR A 96 3.21 13.22 -3.90
C THR A 96 3.95 12.68 -5.12
N ARG A 97 4.57 13.60 -5.91
CA ARG A 97 5.44 13.22 -7.05
C ARG A 97 6.61 12.30 -6.65
N LYS A 98 7.07 12.36 -5.41
CA LYS A 98 8.14 11.48 -4.90
C LYS A 98 7.72 10.01 -4.88
N ARG A 99 6.42 9.71 -4.76
CA ARG A 99 5.87 8.36 -4.84
C ARG A 99 6.18 7.71 -6.19
N GLY A 100 6.13 8.46 -7.29
CA GLY A 100 6.47 7.93 -8.62
C GLY A 100 7.87 7.30 -8.70
N MET A 101 8.86 7.92 -8.06
CA MET A 101 10.24 7.37 -8.00
C MET A 101 10.31 6.11 -7.13
N ALA A 102 9.52 6.05 -6.06
CA ALA A 102 9.45 4.84 -5.22
C ALA A 102 8.81 3.68 -5.98
N LEU A 103 7.71 3.91 -6.70
CA LEU A 103 7.08 2.91 -7.56
C LEU A 103 8.03 2.36 -8.62
N LEU A 104 8.87 3.22 -9.20
CA LEU A 104 9.87 2.79 -10.19
C LEU A 104 10.89 1.81 -9.59
N ARG A 105 11.27 1.96 -8.31
CA ARG A 105 12.15 1.00 -7.61
C ARG A 105 11.52 -0.37 -7.49
N PHE A 106 10.21 -0.45 -7.18
CA PHE A 106 9.49 -1.72 -7.15
C PHE A 106 9.49 -2.38 -8.52
N LYS A 107 9.10 -1.65 -9.59
CA LYS A 107 9.15 -2.17 -10.97
C LYS A 107 10.54 -2.68 -11.35
N GLN A 108 11.60 -1.94 -11.03
CA GLN A 108 12.97 -2.36 -11.29
C GLN A 108 13.36 -3.62 -10.52
N THR A 109 12.94 -3.75 -9.26
CA THR A 109 13.18 -4.94 -8.44
C THR A 109 12.53 -6.17 -9.06
N TYR A 110 11.29 -6.03 -9.52
CA TYR A 110 10.56 -7.11 -10.18
C TYR A 110 11.22 -7.53 -11.51
N LEU A 111 11.52 -6.57 -12.36
CA LEU A 111 12.21 -6.83 -13.64
C LEU A 111 13.57 -7.53 -13.46
N GLN A 112 14.35 -7.14 -12.45
CA GLN A 112 15.63 -7.80 -12.13
C GLN A 112 15.46 -9.25 -11.67
N ALA A 113 14.30 -9.62 -11.16
CA ALA A 113 13.95 -10.98 -10.79
C ALA A 113 13.25 -11.75 -11.96
N GLY A 114 13.09 -11.11 -13.13
CA GLY A 114 12.39 -11.71 -14.27
C GLY A 114 10.87 -11.73 -14.12
N PHE A 115 10.32 -10.89 -13.25
CA PHE A 115 8.88 -10.77 -13.03
C PHE A 115 8.36 -9.49 -13.69
N GLU A 116 7.40 -9.63 -14.59
CA GLU A 116 6.70 -8.52 -15.24
C GLU A 116 5.31 -8.39 -14.63
N LEU A 117 5.03 -7.22 -14.06
CA LEU A 117 3.73 -6.88 -13.52
C LEU A 117 2.86 -6.24 -14.60
N ASP A 118 1.59 -6.61 -14.67
CA ASP A 118 0.60 -5.95 -15.51
C ASP A 118 0.48 -4.45 -15.13
N ASP A 119 0.25 -3.59 -16.11
CA ASP A 119 0.06 -2.16 -15.89
C ASP A 119 -1.26 -1.82 -15.15
N ALA A 120 -2.15 -2.79 -15.01
CA ALA A 120 -3.40 -2.65 -14.26
C ALA A 120 -3.17 -2.56 -12.73
N GLU A 121 -2.03 -3.07 -12.23
CA GLU A 121 -1.73 -3.12 -10.80
C GLU A 121 -0.56 -2.21 -10.43
N LEU A 122 -0.67 -1.56 -9.26
CA LEU A 122 0.43 -0.78 -8.73
C LEU A 122 1.46 -1.71 -8.04
N PRO A 123 2.75 -1.55 -8.34
CA PRO A 123 3.79 -2.48 -7.91
C PRO A 123 4.03 -2.48 -6.39
N ASP A 124 3.57 -1.47 -5.68
CA ASP A 124 3.70 -1.33 -4.23
C ASP A 124 2.45 -1.80 -3.45
N HIS A 125 1.44 -2.36 -4.14
CA HIS A 125 0.30 -2.97 -3.47
C HIS A 125 0.74 -4.17 -2.65
N LEU A 126 0.32 -4.24 -1.39
CA LEU A 126 0.81 -5.25 -0.44
C LEU A 126 0.58 -6.69 -0.94
N CYS A 127 -0.56 -6.97 -1.59
CA CYS A 127 -0.82 -8.28 -2.18
C CYS A 127 0.21 -8.64 -3.25
N VAL A 128 0.56 -7.70 -4.14
CA VAL A 128 1.57 -7.91 -5.19
C VAL A 128 2.95 -8.16 -4.58
N VAL A 129 3.34 -7.39 -3.57
CA VAL A 129 4.63 -7.55 -2.88
C VAL A 129 4.72 -8.92 -2.18
N LEU A 130 3.64 -9.35 -1.54
CA LEU A 130 3.58 -10.65 -0.86
C LEU A 130 3.62 -11.81 -1.85
N GLU A 131 2.89 -11.72 -2.96
CA GLU A 131 2.92 -12.71 -4.03
C GLU A 131 4.32 -12.83 -4.65
N PHE A 132 4.93 -11.69 -5.00
CA PHE A 132 6.31 -11.65 -5.49
C PHE A 132 7.29 -12.30 -4.50
N ALA A 133 7.17 -11.98 -3.21
CA ALA A 133 8.01 -12.55 -2.16
C ALA A 133 7.80 -14.07 -1.98
N ALA A 134 6.58 -14.54 -2.18
CA ALA A 134 6.24 -15.96 -2.03
C ALA A 134 6.67 -16.80 -3.23
N THR A 135 6.50 -16.28 -4.45
CA THR A 135 6.55 -17.09 -5.68
C THR A 135 7.76 -16.82 -6.58
N VAL A 136 8.35 -15.61 -6.50
CA VAL A 136 9.42 -15.19 -7.43
C VAL A 136 10.76 -15.04 -6.71
N ASP A 137 10.89 -14.06 -5.81
CA ASP A 137 12.14 -13.79 -5.11
C ASP A 137 11.87 -13.41 -3.64
N ARG A 138 12.05 -14.40 -2.77
CA ARG A 138 11.82 -14.26 -1.32
C ARG A 138 12.73 -13.19 -0.70
N ALA A 139 13.98 -13.13 -1.12
CA ALA A 139 14.95 -12.23 -0.51
C ALA A 139 14.60 -10.77 -0.86
N ARG A 140 14.40 -10.49 -2.13
CA ARG A 140 14.02 -9.14 -2.60
C ARG A 140 12.64 -8.72 -2.07
N GLY A 141 11.65 -9.63 -2.09
CA GLY A 141 10.34 -9.33 -1.53
C GLY A 141 10.38 -9.01 -0.04
N ARG A 142 11.19 -9.79 0.74
CA ARG A 142 11.43 -9.50 2.16
C ARG A 142 12.09 -8.13 2.36
N ASP A 143 13.05 -7.77 1.55
CA ASP A 143 13.73 -6.47 1.64
C ASP A 143 12.75 -5.33 1.35
N LEU A 144 11.85 -5.47 0.36
CA LEU A 144 10.78 -4.49 0.11
C LEU A 144 9.86 -4.32 1.32
N LEU A 145 9.45 -5.42 1.98
CA LEU A 145 8.64 -5.36 3.21
C LEU A 145 9.38 -4.67 4.37
N LEU A 146 10.68 -4.91 4.50
CA LEU A 146 11.52 -4.30 5.54
C LEU A 146 11.75 -2.81 5.28
N ASP A 147 11.99 -2.39 4.05
CA ASP A 147 12.15 -0.98 3.67
C ASP A 147 10.90 -0.16 3.98
N HIS A 148 9.72 -0.81 3.95
CA HIS A 148 8.43 -0.18 4.23
C HIS A 148 7.84 -0.59 5.59
N ARG A 149 8.68 -1.10 6.50
CA ARG A 149 8.25 -1.67 7.79
C ARG A 149 7.41 -0.71 8.64
N ALA A 150 7.74 0.57 8.66
CA ALA A 150 7.01 1.55 9.46
C ALA A 150 5.55 1.72 8.99
N GLY A 151 5.33 1.76 7.68
CA GLY A 151 4.00 1.84 7.09
C GLY A 151 3.18 0.57 7.36
N LEU A 152 3.80 -0.59 7.18
CA LEU A 152 3.16 -1.88 7.47
C LEU A 152 2.74 -1.99 8.95
N GLU A 153 3.55 -1.47 9.87
CA GLU A 153 3.24 -1.47 11.28
C GLU A 153 2.14 -0.47 11.64
N LEU A 154 2.11 0.71 10.99
CA LEU A 154 1.02 1.66 11.15
C LEU A 154 -0.30 1.06 10.65
N LEU A 155 -0.30 0.39 9.50
CA LEU A 155 -1.47 -0.35 8.99
C LEU A 155 -1.96 -1.36 10.03
N ARG A 156 -1.06 -2.18 10.56
CA ARG A 156 -1.37 -3.18 11.58
C ARG A 156 -2.02 -2.56 12.83
N LEU A 157 -1.41 -1.51 13.37
CA LEU A 157 -1.91 -0.82 14.55
C LEU A 157 -3.28 -0.18 14.28
N SER A 158 -3.44 0.48 13.13
CA SER A 158 -4.72 1.12 12.76
C SER A 158 -5.86 0.11 12.64
N LEU A 159 -5.60 -1.05 12.03
CA LEU A 159 -6.58 -2.14 11.95
C LEU A 159 -6.92 -2.71 13.34
N ARG A 160 -5.92 -2.88 14.22
CA ARG A 160 -6.13 -3.33 15.60
C ARG A 160 -6.94 -2.34 16.44
N ASP A 161 -6.65 -1.05 16.32
CA ASP A 161 -7.36 0.01 17.05
C ASP A 161 -8.85 0.09 16.66
N MET A 162 -9.16 -0.28 15.42
CA MET A 162 -10.55 -0.36 14.92
C MET A 162 -11.23 -1.68 15.25
N GLY A 163 -10.50 -2.67 15.78
CA GLY A 163 -11.03 -4.03 15.94
C GLY A 163 -11.32 -4.73 14.62
N SER A 164 -10.65 -4.33 13.54
CA SER A 164 -10.87 -4.90 12.22
C SER A 164 -10.33 -6.34 12.12
N PRO A 165 -11.08 -7.29 11.56
CA PRO A 165 -10.63 -8.67 11.36
C PRO A 165 -9.42 -8.76 10.41
N TRP A 166 -9.27 -7.81 9.50
CA TRP A 166 -8.13 -7.71 8.59
C TRP A 166 -6.79 -7.56 9.30
N ALA A 167 -6.80 -7.12 10.59
CA ALA A 167 -5.61 -7.02 11.41
C ALA A 167 -4.88 -8.38 11.56
N ASP A 168 -5.62 -9.48 11.61
CA ASP A 168 -5.04 -10.81 11.78
C ASP A 168 -4.16 -11.23 10.60
N LEU A 169 -4.50 -10.79 9.37
CA LEU A 169 -3.68 -11.01 8.19
C LEU A 169 -2.36 -10.24 8.27
N ILE A 170 -2.42 -8.99 8.71
CA ILE A 170 -1.20 -8.17 8.85
C ILE A 170 -0.35 -8.65 10.02
N ASP A 171 -0.93 -9.16 11.10
CA ASP A 171 -0.19 -9.81 12.18
C ASP A 171 0.54 -11.07 11.69
N ALA A 172 -0.10 -11.89 10.86
CA ALA A 172 0.54 -13.05 10.25
C ALA A 172 1.80 -12.65 9.47
N VAL A 173 1.71 -11.60 8.62
CA VAL A 173 2.88 -11.07 7.88
C VAL A 173 3.93 -10.52 8.82
N THR A 174 3.55 -9.66 9.77
CA THR A 174 4.53 -8.98 10.64
C THR A 174 5.26 -9.95 11.57
N THR A 175 4.63 -11.07 11.92
CA THR A 175 5.25 -12.17 12.70
C THR A 175 6.39 -12.84 11.92
N THR A 176 6.37 -12.83 10.60
CA THR A 176 7.45 -13.38 9.76
C THR A 176 8.68 -12.45 9.67
N LEU A 177 8.53 -11.19 10.06
CA LEU A 177 9.56 -10.17 9.96
C LEU A 177 10.28 -9.96 11.31
N PRO A 178 11.51 -9.43 11.31
CA PRO A 178 12.23 -9.12 12.53
C PRO A 178 11.44 -8.18 13.44
N LYS A 179 11.68 -8.28 14.75
CA LYS A 179 11.15 -7.31 15.71
C LYS A 179 11.69 -5.91 15.41
N LEU A 180 10.82 -4.90 15.52
CA LEU A 180 11.18 -3.50 15.32
C LEU A 180 12.36 -3.09 16.21
N ARG A 181 13.32 -2.39 15.64
CA ARG A 181 14.43 -1.74 16.34
C ARG A 181 14.02 -0.36 16.86
N GLY A 182 14.92 0.31 17.58
CA GLY A 182 14.63 1.62 18.18
C GLY A 182 14.25 2.69 17.14
N ASP A 183 15.06 2.81 16.09
CA ASP A 183 14.85 3.73 14.96
C ASP A 183 13.58 3.45 14.16
N GLU A 184 13.28 2.17 13.95
CA GLU A 184 12.02 1.75 13.29
C GLU A 184 10.80 2.08 14.17
N ARG A 185 10.89 1.88 15.49
CA ARG A 185 9.83 2.26 16.44
C ARG A 185 9.59 3.77 16.45
N ASP A 186 10.66 4.55 16.36
CA ASP A 186 10.56 6.00 16.31
C ASP A 186 9.95 6.48 14.98
N ALA A 187 10.25 5.79 13.86
CA ALA A 187 9.60 6.02 12.58
C ALA A 187 8.10 5.70 12.63
N VAL A 188 7.70 4.57 13.23
CA VAL A 188 6.29 4.22 13.44
C VAL A 188 5.58 5.27 14.29
N ARG A 189 6.18 5.72 15.41
CA ARG A 189 5.59 6.75 16.28
C ARG A 189 5.36 8.07 15.55
N ARG A 190 6.35 8.52 14.75
CA ARG A 190 6.21 9.73 13.93
C ARG A 190 5.08 9.58 12.93
N LEU A 191 5.08 8.49 12.18
CA LEU A 191 4.06 8.23 11.18
C LEU A 191 2.65 8.10 11.81
N ALA A 192 2.55 7.54 13.01
CA ALA A 192 1.29 7.46 13.75
C ALA A 192 0.81 8.84 14.23
N ALA A 193 1.73 9.74 14.60
CA ALA A 193 1.41 11.08 15.06
C ALA A 193 1.06 12.03 13.90
N GLU A 194 1.84 12.01 12.83
CA GLU A 194 1.76 12.95 11.71
C GLU A 194 0.84 12.44 10.58
N GLY A 195 0.68 11.14 10.44
CA GLY A 195 0.04 10.50 9.30
C GLY A 195 0.94 10.44 8.07
N PRO A 196 0.48 9.81 6.96
CA PRO A 196 1.15 9.87 5.68
C PRO A 196 1.25 11.32 5.18
N PRO A 197 2.37 11.70 4.52
CA PRO A 197 2.56 13.06 4.01
C PRO A 197 1.42 13.50 3.10
N GLU A 198 1.04 14.77 3.21
CA GLU A 198 0.13 15.42 2.27
C GLU A 198 0.94 16.21 1.24
N GLU A 199 0.43 16.35 0.01
CA GLU A 199 0.95 17.38 -0.88
C GLU A 199 0.63 18.72 -0.21
N GLU A 200 1.68 19.46 0.16
CA GLU A 200 1.53 20.90 0.30
C GLU A 200 1.16 21.43 -1.09
N VAL A 201 -0.13 21.58 -1.34
CA VAL A 201 -0.60 22.34 -2.50
C VAL A 201 -0.01 23.73 -2.32
N GLY A 202 1.08 23.97 -3.05
CA GLY A 202 1.81 25.21 -2.96
C GLY A 202 0.89 26.37 -3.27
N LEU A 203 0.43 27.05 -2.24
CA LEU A 203 -0.12 28.41 -2.34
C LEU A 203 0.97 29.40 -2.80
N ALA A 204 2.20 28.94 -3.04
CA ALA A 204 3.33 29.79 -3.33
C ALA A 204 3.71 30.05 -4.81
N PRO A 205 3.20 29.42 -5.87
CA PRO A 205 3.62 29.78 -7.21
C PRO A 205 2.91 31.01 -7.80
N PHE A 206 1.76 31.42 -7.24
CA PHE A 206 0.97 32.54 -7.77
C PHE A 206 1.04 33.82 -6.92
N ALA A 207 1.82 33.84 -5.88
CA ALA A 207 2.11 35.02 -5.08
C ALA A 207 3.36 35.77 -5.60
N SER A 208 3.65 35.77 -6.91
CA SER A 208 4.55 36.77 -7.46
C SER A 208 3.82 38.11 -7.44
N PRO A 209 4.48 39.21 -7.02
CA PRO A 209 3.87 40.55 -6.93
C PRO A 209 3.24 41.07 -8.24
N GLN A 210 3.52 40.40 -9.36
CA GLN A 210 2.99 40.74 -10.70
C GLN A 210 1.53 40.29 -10.93
N PHE A 211 0.98 39.42 -10.05
CA PHE A 211 -0.39 38.90 -10.17
C PHE A 211 -1.31 39.22 -8.98
N SER A 212 -0.90 40.10 -8.07
CA SER A 212 -1.80 40.60 -7.03
C SER A 212 -2.76 41.59 -7.61
N PRO A 213 -4.08 41.35 -7.63
CA PRO A 213 -5.07 42.35 -8.04
C PRO A 213 -5.13 43.42 -6.94
N GLY A 214 -4.37 44.48 -7.07
CA GLY A 214 -4.38 45.58 -6.10
C GLY A 214 -3.17 46.52 -6.14
N ALA A 215 -2.14 46.27 -6.95
CA ALA A 215 -1.01 47.17 -7.08
C ALA A 215 -1.09 47.95 -8.39
N SER A 216 -1.45 49.21 -8.25
CA SER A 216 -1.29 50.35 -9.18
C SER A 216 -2.34 50.54 -10.28
N SER A 217 -3.12 51.58 -10.06
CA SER A 217 -3.69 52.44 -11.08
C SER A 217 -2.59 53.02 -11.98
N GLY A 218 -2.46 52.47 -13.18
CA GLY A 218 -1.58 52.99 -14.23
C GLY A 218 -2.08 52.49 -15.57
N GLU A 219 -2.68 53.36 -16.30
CA GLU A 219 -3.05 53.40 -17.72
C GLU A 219 -3.19 52.08 -18.50
N VAL A 220 -4.43 51.89 -18.93
CA VAL A 220 -4.87 50.90 -19.90
C VAL A 220 -4.29 51.22 -21.26
N ALA A 221 -3.35 50.47 -21.74
CA ALA A 221 -2.98 50.40 -23.14
C ALA A 221 -3.48 49.11 -23.76
N GLY A 222 -4.48 49.28 -24.65
CA GLY A 222 -4.76 48.37 -25.77
C GLY A 222 -5.23 46.95 -25.44
N SER A 223 -6.50 46.69 -25.64
CA SER A 223 -7.04 45.33 -25.76
C SER A 223 -6.38 44.61 -26.94
N ILE A 224 -5.58 43.60 -26.65
CA ILE A 224 -5.08 42.65 -27.64
C ILE A 224 -6.23 41.71 -28.00
N GLN A 225 -6.84 41.90 -29.17
CA GLN A 225 -7.77 40.94 -29.75
C GLN A 225 -6.96 39.70 -30.19
N LEU A 226 -7.19 38.59 -29.52
CA LEU A 226 -6.71 37.30 -29.99
C LEU A 226 -7.48 36.89 -31.25
N PRO A 227 -6.82 36.53 -32.37
CA PRO A 227 -7.52 36.07 -33.55
C PRO A 227 -8.21 34.73 -33.25
N MET A 228 -9.51 34.67 -33.54
CA MET A 228 -10.29 33.43 -33.46
C MET A 228 -9.81 32.46 -34.54
N PRO A 229 -9.60 31.19 -34.22
CA PRO A 229 -9.25 30.19 -35.22
C PRO A 229 -10.43 29.99 -36.17
N SER A 230 -10.23 30.22 -37.47
CA SER A 230 -11.20 29.91 -38.52
C SER A 230 -11.10 28.39 -38.84
N PHE A 231 -12.19 27.68 -38.66
CA PHE A 231 -12.33 26.31 -39.11
C PHE A 231 -12.82 26.29 -40.57
N PRO A 232 -12.07 25.76 -41.54
CA PRO A 232 -12.60 25.61 -42.89
C PRO A 232 -13.48 24.34 -42.96
N GLY A 233 -14.73 24.52 -43.38
CA GLY A 233 -15.53 23.47 -43.98
C GLY A 233 -16.71 22.92 -43.19
N ALA A 234 -17.82 23.67 -43.18
CA ALA A 234 -19.14 23.05 -43.22
C ALA A 234 -19.75 23.45 -44.58
N ARG A 235 -19.77 22.49 -45.53
CA ARG A 235 -20.62 22.61 -46.72
C ARG A 235 -21.97 21.98 -46.39
N THR A 236 -22.99 22.73 -46.68
CA THR A 236 -24.40 22.35 -46.73
C THR A 236 -24.65 21.08 -47.54
#